data_b97912be8892554681a5971358ed1cbd
#
_entry.id   b97912be8892554681a5971358ed1cbd
#
_cell.length_a   1.000
_cell.length_b   1.000
_cell.length_c   1.000
_cell.angle_alpha   90.00
_cell.angle_beta   90.00
_cell.angle_gamma   90.00
#
_symmetry.space_group_name_H-M   'P 1'
#
loop_
_entity.id
_entity.type
_entity.pdbx_description
1 polymer ?
#
loop_
_entity_poly.entity_id
_entity_poly.type
_entity_poly.pdbx_seq_one_letter_code
_entity_poly.pdbx_strand_id
1 'polypeptide(L)'
;VAVAKGDLGADEPTLVRIHSQCLTGDVFHSLRCDCGQQLTRALELVEEAGRGVIVYQQQEGRGIGILNKIRAYALQEQGQDTVEANLSLGFAADQRTYQQCAEILFDLGLCKVIVMSNNPQKIAALEKAGLHVVDRLELEIQQYESFANYLRTKREKMGHIL
;
A
#
# COMPACT_ATOMS: atom_id res chain seq x y z
N VAL A 1 -9.62 8.83 -0.44
CA VAL A 1 -10.95 8.21 -0.40
C VAL A 1 -10.89 7.04 0.57
N ALA A 2 -11.94 6.86 1.42
CA ALA A 2 -12.10 5.66 2.22
C ALA A 2 -13.31 4.86 1.71
N VAL A 3 -13.16 3.55 1.63
CA VAL A 3 -14.24 2.58 1.39
C VAL A 3 -14.41 1.78 2.67
N ALA A 4 -15.57 1.86 3.26
CA ALA A 4 -15.86 1.24 4.54
C ALA A 4 -17.02 0.23 4.43
N LYS A 5 -16.97 -0.84 5.20
CA LYS A 5 -18.00 -1.85 5.34
C LYS A 5 -18.29 -2.13 6.81
N GLY A 6 -19.57 -2.36 7.13
CA GLY A 6 -20.04 -2.75 8.45
C GLY A 6 -20.04 -1.62 9.47
N ASP A 7 -20.38 -1.96 10.71
CA ASP A 7 -20.30 -1.04 11.83
C ASP A 7 -18.87 -0.90 12.31
N LEU A 8 -18.36 0.33 12.34
CA LEU A 8 -16.97 0.66 12.67
C LEU A 8 -16.80 1.05 14.15
N GLY A 9 -17.62 0.52 15.06
CA GLY A 9 -17.54 0.83 16.50
C GLY A 9 -16.13 0.79 17.06
N ALA A 10 -15.81 1.75 17.94
CA ALA A 10 -14.46 2.05 18.41
C ALA A 10 -13.81 0.94 19.29
N ASP A 11 -14.62 0.06 19.87
CA ASP A 11 -14.14 -0.88 20.91
C ASP A 11 -13.46 -2.12 20.37
N GLU A 12 -13.75 -2.52 19.15
CA GLU A 12 -13.18 -3.70 18.54
C GLU A 12 -12.15 -3.35 17.44
N PRO A 13 -11.06 -4.12 17.33
CA PRO A 13 -10.08 -3.91 16.25
C PRO A 13 -10.72 -4.04 14.87
N THR A 14 -10.52 -3.05 14.01
CA THR A 14 -11.06 -3.01 12.65
C THR A 14 -9.98 -3.32 11.64
N LEU A 15 -10.31 -4.16 10.65
CA LEU A 15 -9.42 -4.50 9.54
C LEU A 15 -9.23 -3.28 8.63
N VAL A 16 -7.97 -2.88 8.41
CA VAL A 16 -7.63 -1.66 7.68
C VAL A 16 -6.57 -1.90 6.62
N ARG A 17 -6.78 -1.40 5.42
CA ARG A 17 -5.78 -1.31 4.36
C ARG A 17 -5.51 0.13 3.98
N ILE A 18 -4.26 0.57 4.03
CA ILE A 18 -3.81 1.75 3.31
C ILE A 18 -3.30 1.29 1.94
N HIS A 19 -4.04 1.61 0.89
CA HIS A 19 -3.67 1.30 -0.48
C HIS A 19 -3.19 2.56 -1.21
N SER A 20 -1.91 2.60 -1.59
CA SER A 20 -1.40 3.69 -2.42
C SER A 20 -1.73 3.42 -3.87
N GLN A 21 -2.37 4.38 -4.53
CA GLN A 21 -2.80 4.30 -5.92
C GLN A 21 -1.72 3.72 -6.85
N CYS A 22 -2.15 2.85 -7.72
CA CYS A 22 -1.36 2.31 -8.81
C CYS A 22 -2.25 2.13 -10.05
N LEU A 23 -2.43 3.18 -10.85
CA LEU A 23 -3.34 3.16 -12.01
C LEU A 23 -3.10 1.95 -12.90
N THR A 24 -1.83 1.63 -13.17
CA THR A 24 -1.48 0.51 -14.04
C THR A 24 -1.86 -0.85 -13.44
N GLY A 25 -1.68 -1.04 -12.14
CA GLY A 25 -2.02 -2.29 -11.45
C GLY A 25 -3.50 -2.38 -11.09
N ASP A 26 -4.06 -1.31 -10.52
CA ASP A 26 -5.42 -1.32 -9.95
C ASP A 26 -6.51 -1.31 -11.04
N VAL A 27 -6.26 -0.62 -12.17
CA VAL A 27 -7.26 -0.43 -13.25
C VAL A 27 -6.93 -1.27 -14.48
N PHE A 28 -5.65 -1.26 -14.90
CA PHE A 28 -5.23 -1.95 -16.13
C PHE A 28 -4.66 -3.35 -15.90
N HIS A 29 -4.62 -3.82 -14.65
CA HIS A 29 -4.15 -5.16 -14.27
C HIS A 29 -2.74 -5.48 -14.77
N SER A 30 -1.85 -4.47 -14.74
CA SER A 30 -0.45 -4.62 -15.14
C SER A 30 0.25 -5.70 -14.32
N LEU A 31 0.98 -6.58 -15.00
CA LEU A 31 1.81 -7.62 -14.38
C LEU A 31 3.23 -7.13 -14.01
N ARG A 32 3.48 -5.83 -14.03
CA ARG A 32 4.76 -5.24 -13.55
C ARG A 32 4.81 -5.08 -12.03
N CYS A 33 3.67 -5.22 -11.35
CA CYS A 33 3.57 -5.11 -9.89
C CYS A 33 2.40 -5.95 -9.35
N ASP A 34 2.37 -6.08 -8.05
CA ASP A 34 1.37 -6.83 -7.29
C ASP A 34 0.18 -5.96 -6.79
N CYS A 35 0.11 -4.67 -7.17
CA CYS A 35 -0.82 -3.71 -6.57
C CYS A 35 -2.29 -4.10 -6.75
N GLY A 36 -2.71 -4.42 -7.98
CA GLY A 36 -4.11 -4.80 -8.25
C GLY A 36 -4.53 -6.04 -7.47
N GLN A 37 -3.66 -7.07 -7.39
CA GLN A 37 -3.95 -8.27 -6.60
C GLN A 37 -4.09 -7.94 -5.10
N GLN A 38 -3.21 -7.08 -4.57
CA GLN A 38 -3.29 -6.65 -3.18
C GLN A 38 -4.58 -5.88 -2.89
N LEU A 39 -5.06 -5.04 -3.81
CA LEU A 39 -6.32 -4.33 -3.64
C LEU A 39 -7.50 -5.30 -3.64
N THR A 40 -7.56 -6.19 -4.62
CA THR A 40 -8.60 -7.22 -4.72
C THR A 40 -8.63 -8.07 -3.44
N ARG A 41 -7.49 -8.59 -3.01
CA ARG A 41 -7.43 -9.43 -1.80
C ARG A 41 -7.85 -8.67 -0.54
N ALA A 42 -7.47 -7.39 -0.42
CA ALA A 42 -7.91 -6.56 0.71
C ALA A 42 -9.44 -6.34 0.73
N LEU A 43 -10.06 -6.15 -0.44
CA LEU A 43 -11.52 -6.03 -0.57
C LEU A 43 -12.22 -7.34 -0.17
N GLU A 44 -11.71 -8.49 -0.62
CA GLU A 44 -12.21 -9.82 -0.24
C GLU A 44 -12.13 -10.04 1.28
N LEU A 45 -11.00 -9.73 1.90
CA LEU A 45 -10.81 -9.88 3.34
C LEU A 45 -11.76 -9.00 4.16
N VAL A 46 -12.02 -7.76 3.70
CA VAL A 46 -13.01 -6.89 4.32
C VAL A 46 -14.42 -7.45 4.15
N GLU A 47 -14.72 -8.04 2.98
CA GLU A 47 -16.00 -8.70 2.72
C GLU A 47 -16.18 -9.93 3.62
N GLU A 48 -15.19 -10.80 3.71
CA GLU A 48 -15.17 -12.00 4.55
C GLU A 48 -15.32 -11.65 6.05
N ALA A 49 -14.62 -10.60 6.51
CA ALA A 49 -14.71 -10.12 7.89
C ALA A 49 -16.05 -9.42 8.22
N GLY A 50 -16.82 -9.02 7.19
CA GLY A 50 -18.05 -8.25 7.35
C GLY A 50 -17.84 -6.81 7.83
N ARG A 51 -16.59 -6.42 8.17
CA ARG A 51 -16.23 -5.10 8.70
C ARG A 51 -14.80 -4.74 8.33
N GLY A 52 -14.57 -3.51 7.88
CA GLY A 52 -13.23 -3.01 7.59
C GLY A 52 -13.22 -1.73 6.78
N VAL A 53 -12.02 -1.17 6.59
CA VAL A 53 -11.80 0.07 5.85
C VAL A 53 -10.61 -0.07 4.90
N ILE A 54 -10.79 0.38 3.67
CA ILE A 54 -9.69 0.58 2.71
C ILE A 54 -9.54 2.07 2.48
N VAL A 55 -8.41 2.64 2.90
CA VAL A 55 -8.02 4.01 2.57
C VAL A 55 -7.23 3.98 1.27
N TYR A 56 -7.85 4.43 0.18
CA TYR A 56 -7.23 4.55 -1.14
C TYR A 56 -6.55 5.91 -1.26
N GLN A 57 -5.24 5.92 -1.19
CA GLN A 57 -4.39 7.12 -1.13
C GLN A 57 -3.88 7.47 -2.52
N GLN A 58 -4.16 8.69 -2.98
CA GLN A 58 -3.74 9.20 -4.29
C GLN A 58 -2.26 9.63 -4.31
N GLN A 59 -1.35 8.70 -4.05
CA GLN A 59 0.09 8.90 -4.12
C GLN A 59 0.73 7.89 -5.07
N GLU A 60 0.44 8.06 -6.36
CA GLU A 60 0.91 7.23 -7.46
C GLU A 60 2.44 7.23 -7.56
N GLY A 61 3.01 6.06 -7.94
CA GLY A 61 4.45 5.95 -8.19
C GLY A 61 5.32 6.22 -6.96
N ARG A 62 4.85 5.91 -5.74
CA ARG A 62 5.52 6.28 -4.48
C ARG A 62 5.60 7.80 -4.26
N GLY A 63 4.59 8.53 -4.74
CA GLY A 63 4.49 9.97 -4.60
C GLY A 63 5.07 10.79 -5.76
N ILE A 64 5.69 10.16 -6.77
CA ILE A 64 6.26 10.88 -7.94
C ILE A 64 5.26 11.12 -9.07
N GLY A 65 4.05 10.55 -8.96
CA GLY A 65 2.99 10.68 -9.96
C GLY A 65 3.13 9.75 -11.15
N ILE A 66 2.05 9.63 -11.94
CA ILE A 66 1.97 8.67 -13.06
C ILE A 66 3.00 8.96 -14.16
N LEU A 67 3.21 10.22 -14.52
CA LEU A 67 4.14 10.57 -15.60
C LEU A 67 5.57 10.15 -15.29
N ASN A 68 6.05 10.42 -14.07
CA ASN A 68 7.40 10.04 -13.66
C ASN A 68 7.51 8.53 -13.42
N LYS A 69 6.44 7.88 -12.99
CA LYS A 69 6.38 6.41 -12.92
C LYS A 69 6.58 5.77 -14.31
N ILE A 70 5.98 6.31 -15.36
CA ILE A 70 6.19 5.81 -16.73
C ILE A 70 7.63 6.06 -17.18
N ARG A 71 8.24 7.21 -16.85
CA ARG A 71 9.67 7.46 -17.09
C ARG A 71 10.55 6.48 -16.32
N ALA A 72 10.21 6.18 -15.05
CA ALA A 72 10.92 5.16 -14.27
C ALA A 72 10.82 3.77 -14.91
N TYR A 73 9.68 3.41 -15.51
CA TYR A 73 9.55 2.15 -16.25
C TYR A 73 10.53 2.06 -17.43
N ALA A 74 10.72 3.15 -18.18
CA ALA A 74 11.70 3.17 -19.27
C ALA A 74 13.14 2.97 -18.77
N LEU A 75 13.49 3.50 -17.60
CA LEU A 75 14.80 3.26 -16.97
C LEU A 75 14.93 1.82 -16.44
N GLN A 76 13.85 1.24 -15.93
CA GLN A 76 13.83 -0.16 -15.51
C GLN A 76 14.02 -1.13 -16.70
N GLU A 77 13.52 -0.80 -17.88
CA GLU A 77 13.77 -1.57 -19.12
C GLU A 77 15.26 -1.51 -19.54
N GLN A 78 16.00 -0.51 -19.07
CA GLN A 78 17.45 -0.38 -19.25
C GLN A 78 18.27 -1.03 -18.13
N GLY A 79 17.61 -1.77 -17.20
CA GLY A 79 18.26 -2.56 -16.15
C GLY A 79 18.31 -1.93 -14.77
N GLN A 80 17.78 -0.71 -14.58
CA GLN A 80 17.67 -0.12 -13.24
C GLN A 80 16.53 -0.80 -12.44
N ASP A 81 16.69 -0.87 -11.12
CA ASP A 81 15.54 -1.22 -10.28
C ASP A 81 14.66 0.00 -9.96
N THR A 82 13.54 -0.22 -9.25
CA THR A 82 12.57 0.85 -8.96
C THR A 82 13.17 1.99 -8.11
N VAL A 83 14.09 1.68 -7.19
CA VAL A 83 14.73 2.69 -6.33
C VAL A 83 15.73 3.50 -7.16
N GLU A 84 16.59 2.83 -7.91
CA GLU A 84 17.57 3.45 -8.80
C GLU A 84 16.91 4.34 -9.85
N ALA A 85 15.83 3.90 -10.47
CA ALA A 85 15.08 4.67 -11.43
C ALA A 85 14.50 5.97 -10.82
N ASN A 86 13.95 5.91 -9.59
CA ASN A 86 13.48 7.11 -8.91
C ASN A 86 14.62 8.09 -8.61
N LEU A 87 15.76 7.60 -8.11
CA LEU A 87 16.93 8.43 -7.82
C LEU A 87 17.49 9.07 -9.10
N SER A 88 17.56 8.33 -10.20
CA SER A 88 18.01 8.85 -11.50
C SER A 88 17.09 9.96 -12.05
N LEU A 89 15.82 9.95 -11.68
CA LEU A 89 14.85 11.01 -12.01
C LEU A 89 14.87 12.18 -11.02
N GLY A 90 15.75 12.17 -10.02
CA GLY A 90 15.89 13.22 -9.01
C GLY A 90 14.89 13.14 -7.85
N PHE A 91 14.25 12.00 -7.65
CA PHE A 91 13.30 11.77 -6.56
C PHE A 91 13.91 10.91 -5.45
N ALA A 92 13.38 11.02 -4.23
CA ALA A 92 13.67 10.06 -3.18
C ALA A 92 13.08 8.67 -3.54
N ALA A 93 13.60 7.60 -2.92
CA ALA A 93 13.14 6.22 -3.14
C ALA A 93 11.63 6.05 -2.84
N ASP A 94 11.13 6.76 -1.84
CA ASP A 94 9.71 6.82 -1.46
C ASP A 94 9.40 8.21 -0.88
N GLN A 95 8.43 8.90 -1.45
CA GLN A 95 7.99 10.24 -1.02
C GLN A 95 6.59 10.20 -0.37
N ARG A 96 6.04 9.00 -0.15
CA ARG A 96 4.70 8.88 0.43
C ARG A 96 4.68 9.30 1.89
N THR A 97 3.56 9.88 2.28
CA THR A 97 3.21 10.18 3.66
C THR A 97 1.89 9.51 4.02
N TYR A 98 1.71 9.13 5.27
CA TYR A 98 0.53 8.37 5.70
C TYR A 98 -0.29 9.09 6.78
N GLN A 99 0.08 10.33 7.12
CA GLN A 99 -0.60 11.14 8.13
C GLN A 99 -2.10 11.32 7.81
N GLN A 100 -2.43 11.69 6.57
CA GLN A 100 -3.82 11.86 6.14
C GLN A 100 -4.63 10.55 6.23
N CYS A 101 -3.98 9.38 6.06
CA CYS A 101 -4.66 8.11 6.22
C CYS A 101 -5.07 7.88 7.67
N ALA A 102 -4.20 8.22 8.62
CA ALA A 102 -4.53 8.14 10.04
C ALA A 102 -5.67 9.10 10.43
N GLU A 103 -5.65 10.34 9.92
CA GLU A 103 -6.71 11.33 10.13
C GLU A 103 -8.06 10.81 9.64
N ILE A 104 -8.10 10.20 8.45
CA ILE A 104 -9.32 9.57 7.91
C ILE A 104 -9.82 8.45 8.83
N LEU A 105 -8.92 7.61 9.35
CA LEU A 105 -9.30 6.52 10.24
C LEU A 105 -9.84 7.04 11.58
N PHE A 106 -9.28 8.12 12.13
CA PHE A 106 -9.82 8.79 13.31
C PHE A 106 -11.19 9.43 13.06
N ASP A 107 -11.37 10.07 11.89
CA ASP A 107 -12.67 10.65 11.50
C ASP A 107 -13.77 9.58 11.38
N LEU A 108 -13.40 8.35 11.01
CA LEU A 108 -14.27 7.17 11.01
C LEU A 108 -14.46 6.55 12.42
N GLY A 109 -13.90 7.16 13.48
CA GLY A 109 -14.03 6.70 14.86
C GLY A 109 -13.13 5.53 15.24
N LEU A 110 -12.13 5.18 14.42
CA LEU A 110 -11.26 4.04 14.69
C LEU A 110 -10.09 4.42 15.61
N CYS A 111 -9.90 3.61 16.66
CA CYS A 111 -8.77 3.72 17.56
C CYS A 111 -7.87 2.49 17.55
N LYS A 112 -8.47 1.29 17.32
CA LYS A 112 -7.78 0.00 17.29
C LYS A 112 -7.91 -0.60 15.89
N VAL A 113 -6.78 -1.00 15.29
CA VAL A 113 -6.77 -1.50 13.91
C VAL A 113 -5.92 -2.76 13.76
N ILE A 114 -6.34 -3.62 12.83
CA ILE A 114 -5.53 -4.72 12.29
C ILE A 114 -5.11 -4.29 10.89
N VAL A 115 -3.80 -4.13 10.64
CA VAL A 115 -3.31 -3.52 9.41
C VAL A 115 -2.95 -4.57 8.37
N MET A 116 -3.64 -4.57 7.25
CA MET A 116 -3.31 -5.38 6.08
C MET A 116 -2.13 -4.74 5.34
N SER A 117 -0.90 -5.08 5.71
CA SER A 117 0.30 -4.51 5.10
C SER A 117 1.55 -5.34 5.33
N ASN A 118 2.41 -5.39 4.30
CA ASN A 118 3.77 -5.93 4.38
C ASN A 118 4.82 -4.80 4.49
N ASN A 119 4.38 -3.52 4.53
CA ASN A 119 5.25 -2.36 4.64
C ASN A 119 5.30 -1.84 6.09
N PRO A 120 6.43 -2.00 6.80
CA PRO A 120 6.55 -1.55 8.20
C PRO A 120 6.41 -0.04 8.36
N GLN A 121 6.76 0.76 7.35
CA GLN A 121 6.60 2.23 7.41
C GLN A 121 5.14 2.66 7.53
N LYS A 122 4.20 1.91 6.93
CA LYS A 122 2.77 2.19 7.08
C LYS A 122 2.29 1.96 8.50
N ILE A 123 2.74 0.87 9.11
CA ILE A 123 2.41 0.51 10.49
C ILE A 123 2.95 1.59 11.44
N ALA A 124 4.26 1.87 11.35
CA ALA A 124 4.91 2.88 12.18
C ALA A 124 4.28 4.28 12.05
N ALA A 125 3.82 4.65 10.84
CA ALA A 125 3.15 5.92 10.62
C ALA A 125 1.77 6.00 11.32
N LEU A 126 1.01 4.90 11.33
CA LEU A 126 -0.28 4.83 12.03
C LEU A 126 -0.09 4.87 13.55
N GLU A 127 0.88 4.12 14.09
CA GLU A 127 1.23 4.13 15.51
C GLU A 127 1.71 5.52 15.96
N LYS A 128 2.59 6.14 15.18
CA LYS A 128 3.08 7.51 15.45
C LYS A 128 1.95 8.54 15.45
N ALA A 129 0.92 8.33 14.64
CA ALA A 129 -0.26 9.19 14.63
C ALA A 129 -1.22 8.93 15.82
N GLY A 130 -1.00 7.86 16.60
CA GLY A 130 -1.78 7.54 17.80
C GLY A 130 -2.80 6.41 17.64
N LEU A 131 -2.84 5.74 16.48
CA LEU A 131 -3.66 4.53 16.30
C LEU A 131 -3.00 3.33 17.00
N HIS A 132 -3.81 2.54 17.68
CA HIS A 132 -3.34 1.29 18.28
C HIS A 132 -3.39 0.16 17.24
N VAL A 133 -2.23 -0.18 16.67
CA VAL A 133 -2.10 -1.32 15.78
C VAL A 133 -2.02 -2.59 16.63
N VAL A 134 -3.12 -3.33 16.66
CA VAL A 134 -3.27 -4.55 17.49
C VAL A 134 -2.57 -5.74 16.85
N ASP A 135 -2.65 -5.82 15.51
CA ASP A 135 -2.06 -6.92 14.75
C ASP A 135 -1.79 -6.49 13.29
N ARG A 136 -1.03 -7.31 12.60
CA ARG A 136 -0.72 -7.20 11.18
C ARG A 136 -1.23 -8.43 10.44
N LEU A 137 -2.03 -8.21 9.42
CA LEU A 137 -2.43 -9.26 8.49
C LEU A 137 -1.61 -9.17 7.21
N GLU A 138 -0.92 -10.25 6.89
CA GLU A 138 -0.19 -10.37 5.64
C GLU A 138 -1.16 -10.50 4.46
N LEU A 139 -0.87 -9.78 3.37
CA LEU A 139 -1.59 -9.97 2.12
C LEU A 139 -0.84 -10.99 1.28
N GLU A 140 -1.27 -12.23 1.39
CA GLU A 140 -0.83 -13.30 0.50
C GLU A 140 -1.42 -13.08 -0.89
N ILE A 141 -0.55 -13.03 -1.89
CA ILE A 141 -0.90 -12.87 -3.30
C ILE A 141 -0.18 -13.92 -4.14
N GLN A 142 -0.75 -14.26 -5.28
CA GLN A 142 -0.09 -15.11 -6.24
C GLN A 142 1.15 -14.39 -6.81
N GLN A 143 2.31 -15.04 -6.69
CA GLN A 143 3.54 -14.51 -7.24
C GLN A 143 3.68 -14.92 -8.71
N TYR A 144 3.97 -13.94 -9.56
CA TYR A 144 4.29 -14.17 -10.97
C TYR A 144 5.74 -13.78 -11.24
N GLU A 145 6.38 -14.49 -12.16
CA GLU A 145 7.77 -14.22 -12.56
C GLU A 145 7.95 -12.78 -13.07
N SER A 146 6.94 -12.22 -13.73
CA SER A 146 6.94 -10.87 -14.29
C SER A 146 7.18 -9.75 -13.27
N PHE A 147 6.88 -9.96 -11.99
CA PHE A 147 7.15 -8.98 -10.94
C PHE A 147 8.06 -9.49 -9.80
N ALA A 148 8.74 -10.62 -10.01
CA ALA A 148 9.68 -11.16 -9.01
C ALA A 148 10.78 -10.15 -8.65
N ASN A 149 11.33 -9.43 -9.63
CA ASN A 149 12.31 -8.37 -9.41
C ASN A 149 11.73 -7.20 -8.58
N TYR A 150 10.48 -6.84 -8.80
CA TYR A 150 9.79 -5.82 -8.04
C TYR A 150 9.61 -6.21 -6.56
N LEU A 151 9.20 -7.46 -6.29
CA LEU A 151 9.10 -7.98 -4.91
C LEU A 151 10.47 -8.06 -4.24
N ARG A 152 11.51 -8.50 -4.97
CA ARG A 152 12.87 -8.53 -4.48
C ARG A 152 13.34 -7.13 -4.04
N THR A 153 13.14 -6.10 -4.86
CA THR A 153 13.46 -4.71 -4.51
C THR A 153 12.71 -4.24 -3.26
N LYS A 154 11.43 -4.59 -3.13
CA LYS A 154 10.64 -4.28 -1.93
C LYS A 154 11.27 -4.88 -0.67
N ARG A 155 11.67 -6.16 -0.73
CA ARG A 155 12.27 -6.86 0.40
C ARG A 155 13.66 -6.32 0.73
N GLU A 156 14.56 -6.26 -0.26
CA GLU A 156 15.98 -5.98 -0.05
C GLU A 156 16.29 -4.50 0.18
N LYS A 157 15.61 -3.59 -0.54
CA LYS A 157 15.90 -2.15 -0.50
C LYS A 157 14.89 -1.31 0.28
N MET A 158 13.71 -1.87 0.61
CA MET A 158 12.63 -1.13 1.30
C MET A 158 12.16 -1.78 2.60
N GLY A 159 12.76 -2.89 3.01
CA GLY A 159 12.47 -3.55 4.29
C GLY A 159 11.07 -4.15 4.39
N HIS A 160 10.41 -4.47 3.27
CA HIS A 160 9.11 -5.15 3.29
C HIS A 160 9.26 -6.57 3.85
N ILE A 161 8.29 -6.97 4.66
CA ILE A 161 8.16 -8.31 5.21
C ILE A 161 7.33 -9.12 4.19
N LEU A 162 8.02 -9.89 3.33
CA LEU A 162 7.44 -10.68 2.24
C LEU A 162 7.87 -12.13 2.35
#